data_e33a5305873b3d922fa1a8543e8a4851
#
_entry.id   e33a5305873b3d922fa1a8543e8a4851
#
_cell.length_a   1.000
_cell.length_b   1.000
_cell.length_c   1.000
_cell.angle_alpha   90.00
_cell.angle_beta   90.00
_cell.angle_gamma   90.00
#
_symmetry.space_group_name_H-M   'P 1'
#
loop_
_entity.id
_entity.type
_entity.pdbx_description
1 polymer ?
#
loop_
_entity_poly.entity_id
_entity_poly.type
_entity_poly.pdbx_seq_one_letter_code
_entity_poly.pdbx_strand_id
1 'polypeptide(L)'
;MKKRIFALCSALLLSLTVFAGCGSKPTEESAASEPEATATAAPTAEAESSAAESTAEPTEAPSTEPANVNLLTGLPTLTDGAIGKRPVAVMVNNVDAALPQYGISAADLIFELPVEYDLTRLMAVYGDYTQVPDVCSVRSCRYYYPILAVGFDAVYVHWGIDPTIATETINSMEIDHFDADYYGTGKYFGRDKDRINAGYAWEHTGVFYGTKVPEMLEDSNVRTDLKEDKMGTAFKFVEMDKNAAPSGEDAKNIRVDFGANYSTFSYDADKHVYMKNYQNKPHMDCKTNEQLQFENVIVLEADISLRPNDVDGHKLINWEGGENAKGLLYFRGQNGADYLV
;
A
#
# COMPACT_ATOMS: atom_id res chain seq x y z
N MET A 1 15.88 52.75 15.30
CA MET A 1 17.26 53.21 15.05
C MET A 1 18.06 52.08 14.35
N LYS A 2 18.60 52.45 13.12
CA LYS A 2 19.77 51.83 12.41
C LYS A 2 19.72 50.33 12.11
N LYS A 3 19.35 49.84 10.89
CA LYS A 3 20.10 49.79 9.58
C LYS A 3 21.52 49.22 9.68
N ARG A 4 21.75 48.10 8.95
CA ARG A 4 22.85 47.84 7.97
C ARG A 4 22.72 46.36 7.53
N ILE A 5 22.31 46.04 6.37
CA ILE A 5 22.78 45.80 5.00
C ILE A 5 24.31 45.51 4.93
N PHE A 6 24.64 44.29 4.51
CA PHE A 6 25.81 44.02 3.69
C PHE A 6 25.54 42.88 2.72
N ALA A 7 25.50 43.25 1.45
CA ALA A 7 25.62 42.36 0.30
C ALA A 7 27.11 42.35 -0.08
N LEU A 8 27.62 41.17 -0.48
CA LEU A 8 28.80 41.11 -1.34
C LEU A 8 28.70 39.91 -2.28
N CYS A 9 28.64 40.25 -3.56
CA CYS A 9 28.92 39.39 -4.71
C CYS A 9 30.41 39.14 -4.89
N SER A 10 30.73 37.97 -5.46
CA SER A 10 31.86 37.74 -6.41
C SER A 10 31.80 36.27 -6.80
N ALA A 11 31.41 35.87 -7.95
CA ALA A 11 31.95 35.94 -9.30
C ALA A 11 33.17 35.00 -9.53
N LEU A 12 32.89 34.02 -10.37
CA LEU A 12 33.63 33.52 -11.50
C LEU A 12 35.01 32.85 -11.30
N LEU A 13 35.12 31.61 -11.73
CA LEU A 13 36.13 31.21 -12.72
C LEU A 13 35.82 29.82 -13.31
N LEU A 14 35.60 29.83 -14.61
CA LEU A 14 35.68 28.72 -15.53
C LEU A 14 37.13 28.18 -15.62
N SER A 15 37.30 26.87 -15.71
CA SER A 15 38.40 26.30 -16.46
C SER A 15 37.96 24.99 -17.15
N LEU A 16 37.82 25.12 -18.46
CA LEU A 16 37.82 24.01 -19.41
C LEU A 16 39.23 23.40 -19.46
N THR A 17 39.30 22.06 -19.40
CA THR A 17 40.41 21.33 -20.05
C THR A 17 39.83 20.16 -20.82
N VAL A 18 39.95 20.30 -22.13
CA VAL A 18 39.78 19.26 -23.15
C VAL A 18 41.06 18.46 -23.20
N PHE A 19 41.00 17.16 -23.14
CA PHE A 19 42.03 16.30 -23.72
C PHE A 19 41.36 15.20 -24.54
N ALA A 20 41.57 15.30 -25.82
CA ALA A 20 41.37 14.27 -26.82
C ALA A 20 42.58 13.34 -26.86
N GLY A 21 42.34 12.08 -27.09
CA GLY A 21 43.41 11.09 -27.31
C GLY A 21 42.83 9.79 -27.87
N CYS A 22 42.99 9.68 -29.16
CA CYS A 22 42.70 8.59 -30.08
C CYS A 22 43.32 7.23 -29.79
N GLY A 23 42.69 6.21 -30.38
CA GLY A 23 43.33 5.03 -31.02
C GLY A 23 43.19 3.75 -30.20
N SER A 24 42.89 2.64 -30.71
CA SER A 24 42.67 2.04 -32.00
C SER A 24 42.13 0.61 -31.80
N LYS A 25 41.22 0.17 -32.64
CA LYS A 25 40.99 -1.26 -32.96
C LYS A 25 42.21 -1.81 -33.73
N PRO A 26 42.45 -3.14 -33.79
CA PRO A 26 41.73 -4.01 -34.72
C PRO A 26 41.50 -5.45 -34.22
N THR A 27 40.47 -6.10 -34.70
CA THR A 27 40.39 -7.05 -35.83
C THR A 27 40.55 -8.53 -35.46
N GLU A 28 39.47 -9.28 -35.76
CA GLU A 28 39.35 -10.59 -36.45
C GLU A 28 40.06 -11.81 -35.79
N GLU A 29 39.56 -12.99 -35.82
CA GLU A 29 38.86 -13.79 -36.82
C GLU A 29 38.41 -15.11 -36.19
N SER A 30 37.32 -15.62 -36.60
CA SER A 30 37.06 -16.82 -37.39
C SER A 30 36.70 -18.10 -36.60
N ALA A 31 35.64 -18.58 -36.91
CA ALA A 31 35.09 -19.67 -37.75
C ALA A 31 34.66 -20.92 -36.96
N ALA A 32 33.41 -21.20 -37.07
CA ALA A 32 32.75 -22.27 -37.81
C ALA A 32 32.96 -23.70 -37.32
N SER A 33 31.88 -24.39 -37.00
CA SER A 33 31.43 -25.56 -37.78
C SER A 33 30.18 -26.19 -37.17
N GLU A 34 29.10 -26.17 -37.94
CA GLU A 34 28.06 -27.20 -37.95
C GLU A 34 28.66 -28.52 -38.49
N PRO A 35 28.06 -29.68 -38.24
CA PRO A 35 27.46 -30.32 -39.38
C PRO A 35 26.04 -30.89 -39.17
N GLU A 36 25.38 -30.82 -40.27
CA GLU A 36 24.14 -31.40 -40.77
C GLU A 36 24.04 -32.93 -40.68
N ALA A 37 22.79 -33.33 -40.90
CA ALA A 37 22.24 -34.51 -41.52
C ALA A 37 21.86 -35.67 -40.60
N THR A 38 20.71 -36.34 -40.70
CA THR A 38 20.00 -36.73 -41.92
C THR A 38 18.64 -37.33 -41.51
N ALA A 39 17.64 -37.07 -42.36
CA ALA A 39 16.31 -37.67 -42.36
C ALA A 39 16.33 -39.16 -42.73
N THR A 40 15.33 -39.94 -42.23
CA THR A 40 14.80 -41.05 -42.96
C THR A 40 13.38 -41.43 -42.52
N ALA A 41 12.47 -41.21 -43.44
CA ALA A 41 11.26 -41.90 -43.89
C ALA A 41 10.38 -42.73 -42.94
N ALA A 42 9.10 -42.44 -43.09
CA ALA A 42 7.93 -43.22 -42.71
C ALA A 42 7.79 -44.54 -43.51
N PRO A 43 6.90 -45.45 -43.06
CA PRO A 43 5.74 -45.66 -43.92
C PRO A 43 4.38 -45.75 -43.20
N THR A 44 3.42 -45.35 -43.98
CA THR A 44 1.97 -45.43 -44.06
C THR A 44 1.35 -46.78 -43.66
N ALA A 45 0.18 -46.72 -43.01
CA ALA A 45 -1.10 -47.41 -43.31
C ALA A 45 -1.97 -47.39 -42.04
N GLU A 46 -3.11 -47.05 -42.09
CA GLU A 46 -4.43 -47.29 -42.59
C GLU A 46 -5.48 -46.86 -41.54
N ALA A 47 -6.55 -46.34 -42.02
CA ALA A 47 -7.68 -45.81 -41.31
C ALA A 47 -8.52 -46.91 -40.64
N GLU A 48 -9.06 -46.58 -39.46
CA GLU A 48 -10.44 -47.00 -39.13
C GLU A 48 -11.16 -45.95 -38.28
N SER A 49 -12.36 -45.68 -38.72
CA SER A 49 -13.39 -44.84 -38.20
C SER A 49 -13.88 -45.34 -36.83
N SER A 50 -13.96 -44.43 -35.82
CA SER A 50 -14.98 -44.58 -34.79
C SER A 50 -15.25 -43.27 -34.07
N ALA A 51 -16.49 -42.82 -34.21
CA ALA A 51 -17.34 -42.05 -33.30
C ALA A 51 -16.73 -40.84 -32.54
N ALA A 52 -17.18 -39.69 -32.92
CA ALA A 52 -17.10 -38.45 -32.11
C ALA A 52 -17.86 -38.65 -30.80
N GLU A 53 -17.11 -38.77 -29.72
CA GLU A 53 -17.60 -38.55 -28.38
C GLU A 53 -17.34 -37.08 -28.04
N SER A 54 -18.43 -36.30 -28.08
CA SER A 54 -18.45 -34.92 -27.62
C SER A 54 -18.13 -34.88 -26.12
N THR A 55 -16.90 -34.62 -25.80
CA THR A 55 -16.52 -34.27 -24.42
C THR A 55 -17.05 -32.88 -24.19
N ALA A 56 -18.22 -32.79 -23.57
CA ALA A 56 -18.70 -31.56 -22.96
C ALA A 56 -17.66 -31.14 -21.91
N GLU A 57 -17.06 -29.99 -22.12
CA GLU A 57 -16.30 -29.28 -21.11
C GLU A 57 -17.15 -29.19 -19.83
N PRO A 58 -16.63 -29.52 -18.65
CA PRO A 58 -17.40 -29.35 -17.42
C PRO A 58 -17.73 -27.89 -17.25
N THR A 59 -18.99 -27.54 -17.44
CA THR A 59 -19.53 -26.25 -17.00
C THR A 59 -19.27 -26.19 -15.51
N GLU A 60 -18.36 -25.32 -15.07
CA GLU A 60 -18.18 -25.03 -13.65
C GLU A 60 -19.56 -24.68 -13.08
N ALA A 61 -19.92 -25.38 -11.99
CA ALA A 61 -21.12 -25.03 -11.24
C ALA A 61 -20.99 -23.56 -10.82
N PRO A 62 -22.08 -22.76 -10.91
CA PRO A 62 -22.04 -21.37 -10.51
C PRO A 62 -21.50 -21.31 -9.07
N SER A 63 -20.44 -20.52 -8.87
CA SER A 63 -19.91 -20.20 -7.54
C SER A 63 -21.05 -19.75 -6.64
N THR A 64 -21.20 -20.38 -5.49
CA THR A 64 -22.21 -20.02 -4.48
C THR A 64 -21.76 -18.85 -3.62
N GLU A 65 -20.56 -18.31 -3.87
CA GLU A 65 -20.06 -17.15 -3.15
C GLU A 65 -20.80 -15.86 -3.56
N PRO A 66 -21.08 -14.98 -2.59
CA PRO A 66 -21.69 -13.68 -2.87
C PRO A 66 -20.83 -12.88 -3.86
N ALA A 67 -21.45 -12.26 -4.86
CA ALA A 67 -20.73 -11.48 -5.87
C ALA A 67 -20.05 -10.22 -5.29
N ASN A 68 -20.47 -9.75 -4.11
CA ASN A 68 -20.03 -8.51 -3.47
C ASN A 68 -18.97 -8.72 -2.37
N VAL A 69 -18.18 -9.77 -2.47
CA VAL A 69 -17.09 -10.03 -1.52
C VAL A 69 -16.01 -8.95 -1.64
N ASN A 70 -15.68 -8.33 -0.51
CA ASN A 70 -14.56 -7.39 -0.39
C ASN A 70 -13.26 -8.18 -0.28
N LEU A 71 -12.38 -8.02 -1.24
CA LEU A 71 -11.11 -8.75 -1.34
C LEU A 71 -10.11 -8.41 -0.22
N LEU A 72 -10.34 -7.34 0.54
CA LEU A 72 -9.51 -6.95 1.68
C LEU A 72 -9.96 -7.61 2.99
N THR A 73 -11.21 -8.07 3.06
CA THR A 73 -11.81 -8.62 4.30
C THR A 73 -12.36 -10.04 4.16
N GLY A 74 -12.63 -10.48 2.92
CA GLY A 74 -13.34 -11.74 2.64
C GLY A 74 -14.84 -11.68 2.98
N LEU A 75 -15.38 -10.51 3.31
CA LEU A 75 -16.77 -10.32 3.71
C LEU A 75 -17.62 -9.72 2.58
N PRO A 76 -18.91 -10.03 2.48
CA PRO A 76 -19.80 -9.50 1.44
C PRO A 76 -20.24 -8.07 1.78
N THR A 77 -19.30 -7.12 1.79
CA THR A 77 -19.53 -5.74 2.24
C THR A 77 -19.48 -4.70 1.12
N LEU A 78 -19.12 -5.09 -0.12
CA LEU A 78 -19.09 -4.15 -1.23
C LEU A 78 -20.50 -3.74 -1.66
N THR A 79 -20.66 -2.47 -2.02
CA THR A 79 -21.83 -2.02 -2.78
C THR A 79 -21.76 -2.56 -4.22
N ASP A 80 -22.88 -2.64 -4.91
CA ASP A 80 -22.94 -3.11 -6.31
C ASP A 80 -22.01 -2.30 -7.23
N GLY A 81 -21.83 -1.02 -6.95
CA GLY A 81 -20.96 -0.12 -7.71
C GLY A 81 -19.47 -0.36 -7.49
N ALA A 82 -19.09 -1.10 -6.46
CA ALA A 82 -17.70 -1.38 -6.10
C ALA A 82 -17.22 -2.80 -6.44
N ILE A 83 -18.15 -3.67 -6.91
CA ILE A 83 -17.78 -5.03 -7.30
C ILE A 83 -16.79 -4.99 -8.48
N GLY A 84 -15.66 -5.66 -8.33
CA GLY A 84 -14.60 -5.69 -9.34
C GLY A 84 -13.90 -4.33 -9.57
N LYS A 85 -13.99 -3.41 -8.60
CA LYS A 85 -13.37 -2.09 -8.68
C LYS A 85 -12.16 -1.99 -7.77
N ARG A 86 -11.33 -1.00 -8.08
CA ARG A 86 -10.08 -0.72 -7.36
C ARG A 86 -10.36 -0.15 -5.98
N PRO A 87 -9.63 -0.60 -4.95
CA PRO A 87 -9.65 0.03 -3.65
C PRO A 87 -8.97 1.41 -3.69
N VAL A 88 -9.13 2.17 -2.62
CA VAL A 88 -8.49 3.47 -2.42
C VAL A 88 -7.61 3.42 -1.18
N ALA A 89 -6.37 3.85 -1.31
CA ALA A 89 -5.38 3.90 -0.23
C ALA A 89 -5.04 5.35 0.10
N VAL A 90 -5.23 5.77 1.36
CA VAL A 90 -5.06 7.16 1.80
C VAL A 90 -3.97 7.25 2.86
N MET A 91 -2.99 8.14 2.63
CA MET A 91 -1.94 8.43 3.62
C MET A 91 -2.47 9.26 4.77
N VAL A 92 -2.25 8.80 5.99
CA VAL A 92 -2.75 9.45 7.22
C VAL A 92 -1.62 9.70 8.19
N ASN A 93 -1.65 10.88 8.82
CA ASN A 93 -0.72 11.26 9.85
C ASN A 93 -0.91 10.42 11.12
N ASN A 94 0.19 10.02 11.76
CA ASN A 94 0.15 9.23 12.99
C ASN A 94 1.13 9.76 14.04
N VAL A 95 1.12 11.08 14.25
CA VAL A 95 1.88 11.72 15.34
C VAL A 95 0.93 12.22 16.41
N ASP A 96 1.36 12.24 17.67
CA ASP A 96 0.51 12.63 18.83
C ASP A 96 -0.20 13.98 18.61
N ALA A 97 0.51 14.95 18.01
CA ALA A 97 -0.04 16.29 17.73
C ALA A 97 -1.15 16.30 16.65
N ALA A 98 -1.32 15.22 15.89
CA ALA A 98 -2.36 15.09 14.86
C ALA A 98 -3.57 14.27 15.35
N LEU A 99 -3.47 13.67 16.53
CA LEU A 99 -4.55 12.84 17.08
C LEU A 99 -5.67 13.69 17.70
N PRO A 100 -6.90 13.15 17.75
CA PRO A 100 -7.37 11.98 17.03
C PRO A 100 -7.62 12.28 15.55
N GLN A 101 -7.39 11.30 14.69
CA GLN A 101 -7.75 11.36 13.26
C GLN A 101 -9.25 11.10 13.08
N TYR A 102 -9.73 11.18 11.83
CA TYR A 102 -11.06 10.68 11.46
C TYR A 102 -11.07 10.07 10.06
N GLY A 103 -12.09 9.24 9.82
CA GLY A 103 -12.29 8.47 8.61
C GLY A 103 -11.55 7.13 8.61
N ILE A 104 -10.69 6.89 9.59
CA ILE A 104 -9.82 5.71 9.64
C ILE A 104 -10.51 4.46 10.21
N SER A 105 -11.58 4.61 10.98
CA SER A 105 -12.35 3.47 11.51
C SER A 105 -13.13 2.70 10.43
N ALA A 106 -13.37 3.33 9.29
CA ALA A 106 -14.03 2.71 8.15
C ALA A 106 -13.07 1.99 7.18
N ALA A 107 -11.77 2.01 7.44
CA ALA A 107 -10.80 1.33 6.58
C ALA A 107 -10.86 -0.19 6.79
N ASP A 108 -10.84 -0.92 5.68
CA ASP A 108 -10.77 -2.38 5.68
C ASP A 108 -9.39 -2.91 6.10
N LEU A 109 -8.35 -2.13 5.79
CA LEU A 109 -6.96 -2.47 6.07
C LEU A 109 -6.18 -1.21 6.44
N ILE A 110 -5.32 -1.31 7.46
CA ILE A 110 -4.41 -0.22 7.85
C ILE A 110 -2.98 -0.73 7.92
N PHE A 111 -2.10 -0.10 7.16
CA PHE A 111 -0.66 -0.27 7.30
C PHE A 111 -0.10 0.81 8.22
N GLU A 112 0.75 0.44 9.17
CA GLU A 112 1.52 1.36 9.99
C GLU A 112 3.01 1.07 9.79
N LEU A 113 3.76 2.05 9.25
CA LEU A 113 5.19 1.92 9.00
C LEU A 113 5.94 3.15 9.53
N PRO A 114 7.20 2.96 9.96
CA PRO A 114 8.05 4.09 10.34
C PRO A 114 8.36 4.99 9.14
N VAL A 115 8.51 6.27 9.41
CA VAL A 115 8.80 7.29 8.39
C VAL A 115 10.08 8.06 8.73
N GLU A 116 9.99 9.23 9.34
CA GLU A 116 11.14 10.00 9.80
C GLU A 116 11.41 9.68 11.27
N TYR A 117 12.65 9.58 11.66
CA TYR A 117 13.07 9.30 13.03
C TYR A 117 12.31 8.10 13.62
N ASP A 118 11.56 8.31 14.69
CA ASP A 118 10.72 7.31 15.35
C ASP A 118 9.22 7.54 15.11
N LEU A 119 8.88 8.36 14.11
CA LEU A 119 7.49 8.62 13.75
C LEU A 119 6.95 7.51 12.83
N THR A 120 5.65 7.28 12.88
CA THR A 120 4.95 6.42 11.94
C THR A 120 3.91 7.22 11.14
N ARG A 121 3.48 6.66 10.01
CA ARG A 121 2.27 7.05 9.30
C ARG A 121 1.38 5.84 9.11
N LEU A 122 0.12 6.12 8.84
CA LEU A 122 -0.83 5.10 8.44
C LEU A 122 -1.10 5.22 6.94
N MET A 123 -1.39 4.09 6.32
CA MET A 123 -2.07 4.02 5.03
C MET A 123 -3.37 3.25 5.26
N ALA A 124 -4.48 3.97 5.18
CA ALA A 124 -5.82 3.40 5.29
C ALA A 124 -6.33 2.97 3.92
N VAL A 125 -6.74 1.71 3.77
CA VAL A 125 -7.19 1.15 2.50
C VAL A 125 -8.68 0.79 2.61
N TYR A 126 -9.45 1.25 1.63
CA TYR A 126 -10.90 1.09 1.55
C TYR A 126 -11.23 0.29 0.30
N GLY A 127 -11.84 -0.87 0.47
CA GLY A 127 -12.21 -1.78 -0.62
C GLY A 127 -13.35 -1.24 -1.48
N ASP A 128 -14.30 -0.54 -0.85
CA ASP A 128 -15.39 0.12 -1.55
C ASP A 128 -15.07 1.60 -1.80
N TYR A 129 -14.66 1.92 -3.02
CA TYR A 129 -14.28 3.29 -3.39
C TYR A 129 -15.46 4.28 -3.36
N THR A 130 -16.70 3.79 -3.35
CA THR A 130 -17.93 4.62 -3.29
C THR A 130 -18.29 5.02 -1.87
N GLN A 131 -17.71 4.36 -0.86
CA GLN A 131 -18.02 4.54 0.56
C GLN A 131 -16.85 5.13 1.36
N VAL A 132 -15.81 5.63 0.70
CA VAL A 132 -14.67 6.26 1.38
C VAL A 132 -15.16 7.49 2.15
N PRO A 133 -14.94 7.57 3.46
CA PRO A 133 -15.30 8.76 4.24
C PRO A 133 -14.31 9.90 3.99
N ASP A 134 -14.64 11.09 4.47
CA ASP A 134 -13.64 12.15 4.56
C ASP A 134 -12.56 11.76 5.57
N VAL A 135 -11.29 11.94 5.19
CA VAL A 135 -10.12 11.48 5.97
C VAL A 135 -9.28 12.68 6.41
N CYS A 136 -8.95 12.76 7.68
CA CYS A 136 -8.04 13.75 8.25
C CYS A 136 -7.15 13.14 9.37
N SER A 137 -5.89 13.48 9.40
CA SER A 137 -5.16 14.41 8.55
C SER A 137 -4.33 13.64 7.52
N VAL A 138 -4.50 14.01 6.26
CA VAL A 138 -3.72 13.42 5.17
C VAL A 138 -2.28 13.90 5.19
N ARG A 139 -1.33 13.03 4.83
CA ARG A 139 0.12 13.32 4.89
C ARG A 139 0.88 12.80 3.68
N SER A 140 2.15 13.16 3.67
CA SER A 140 3.04 12.95 2.53
C SER A 140 3.37 11.48 2.29
N CYS A 141 3.51 11.16 1.03
CA CYS A 141 3.99 9.89 0.52
C CYS A 141 5.44 9.61 0.96
N ARG A 142 5.73 8.35 1.28
CA ARG A 142 7.07 7.74 1.35
C ARG A 142 7.08 6.54 0.43
N TYR A 143 8.19 6.27 -0.24
CA TYR A 143 8.28 5.37 -1.40
C TYR A 143 7.70 3.97 -1.20
N TYR A 144 7.77 3.43 0.01
CA TYR A 144 7.28 2.09 0.31
C TYR A 144 5.75 1.98 0.40
N TYR A 145 5.02 3.06 0.69
CA TYR A 145 3.56 3.03 0.73
C TYR A 145 2.90 2.85 -0.64
N PRO A 146 3.30 3.59 -1.70
CA PRO A 146 2.74 3.34 -3.01
C PRO A 146 3.07 1.95 -3.57
N ILE A 147 4.22 1.35 -3.19
CA ILE A 147 4.53 -0.04 -3.54
C ILE A 147 3.49 -1.00 -2.94
N LEU A 148 3.13 -0.81 -1.66
CA LEU A 148 2.07 -1.58 -1.02
C LEU A 148 0.70 -1.34 -1.68
N ALA A 149 0.37 -0.08 -1.99
CA ALA A 149 -0.89 0.26 -2.66
C ALA A 149 -1.05 -0.44 -4.02
N VAL A 150 0.03 -0.52 -4.82
CA VAL A 150 0.05 -1.24 -6.10
C VAL A 150 -0.18 -2.75 -5.91
N GLY A 151 0.24 -3.32 -4.80
CA GLY A 151 -0.04 -4.72 -4.47
C GLY A 151 -1.54 -5.04 -4.50
N PHE A 152 -2.37 -4.07 -4.16
CA PHE A 152 -3.85 -4.15 -4.19
C PHE A 152 -4.45 -3.48 -5.44
N ASP A 153 -3.65 -3.00 -6.38
CA ASP A 153 -4.10 -2.13 -7.48
C ASP A 153 -4.86 -0.89 -7.00
N ALA A 154 -4.56 -0.41 -5.79
CA ALA A 154 -5.28 0.71 -5.19
C ALA A 154 -4.94 2.04 -5.86
N VAL A 155 -5.94 2.94 -5.93
CA VAL A 155 -5.70 4.36 -6.21
C VAL A 155 -5.10 5.00 -4.97
N TYR A 156 -3.97 5.69 -5.11
CA TYR A 156 -3.20 6.18 -3.98
C TYR A 156 -3.41 7.68 -3.73
N VAL A 157 -3.73 8.06 -2.50
CA VAL A 157 -4.05 9.45 -2.12
C VAL A 157 -3.10 9.93 -1.02
N HIS A 158 -2.50 11.10 -1.21
CA HIS A 158 -1.56 11.68 -0.26
C HIS A 158 -1.53 13.21 -0.33
N TRP A 159 -0.82 13.86 0.58
CA TRP A 159 -0.57 15.30 0.57
C TRP A 159 0.92 15.58 0.71
N GLY A 160 1.55 15.90 -0.41
CA GLY A 160 2.99 16.05 -0.53
C GLY A 160 3.71 14.71 -0.71
N ILE A 161 4.94 14.79 -1.17
CA ILE A 161 5.77 13.64 -1.51
C ILE A 161 7.23 13.93 -1.20
N ASP A 162 7.99 12.91 -0.80
CA ASP A 162 9.45 13.00 -0.82
C ASP A 162 9.93 13.18 -2.26
N PRO A 163 10.61 14.30 -2.57
CA PRO A 163 10.96 14.67 -3.96
C PRO A 163 12.02 13.77 -4.60
N THR A 164 12.54 12.81 -3.86
CA THR A 164 13.59 11.90 -4.31
C THR A 164 13.03 10.52 -4.61
N ILE A 165 13.25 9.55 -3.74
CA ILE A 165 12.91 8.14 -3.98
C ILE A 165 11.40 7.92 -4.19
N ALA A 166 10.54 8.63 -3.44
CA ALA A 166 9.09 8.42 -3.59
C ALA A 166 8.56 8.93 -4.93
N THR A 167 9.07 10.08 -5.39
CA THR A 167 8.71 10.62 -6.73
C THR A 167 9.20 9.68 -7.83
N GLU A 168 10.42 9.17 -7.73
CA GLU A 168 10.95 8.20 -8.68
C GLU A 168 10.12 6.90 -8.69
N THR A 169 9.75 6.41 -7.52
CA THR A 169 8.93 5.19 -7.38
C THR A 169 7.57 5.36 -8.05
N ILE A 170 6.86 6.45 -7.78
CA ILE A 170 5.55 6.71 -8.41
C ILE A 170 5.67 6.77 -9.92
N ASN A 171 6.67 7.49 -10.43
CA ASN A 171 6.85 7.67 -11.87
C ASN A 171 7.28 6.38 -12.56
N SER A 172 8.21 5.62 -11.98
CA SER A 172 8.72 4.39 -12.58
C SER A 172 7.71 3.24 -12.59
N MET A 173 6.81 3.22 -11.63
CA MET A 173 5.76 2.20 -11.51
C MET A 173 4.43 2.66 -12.13
N GLU A 174 4.36 3.88 -12.68
CA GLU A 174 3.15 4.46 -13.29
C GLU A 174 1.92 4.36 -12.37
N ILE A 175 2.10 4.76 -11.10
CA ILE A 175 1.08 4.63 -10.07
C ILE A 175 0.04 5.74 -10.22
N ASP A 176 -1.23 5.35 -10.33
CA ASP A 176 -2.35 6.28 -10.26
C ASP A 176 -2.44 6.86 -8.85
N HIS A 177 -2.15 8.17 -8.72
CA HIS A 177 -2.14 8.84 -7.43
C HIS A 177 -2.75 10.24 -7.49
N PHE A 178 -3.19 10.70 -6.33
CA PHE A 178 -3.73 12.05 -6.13
C PHE A 178 -2.96 12.75 -5.02
N ASP A 179 -2.19 13.76 -5.41
CA ASP A 179 -1.42 14.60 -4.48
C ASP A 179 -2.14 15.94 -4.27
N ALA A 180 -2.47 16.25 -3.02
CA ALA A 180 -3.10 17.51 -2.68
C ALA A 180 -2.23 18.75 -3.02
N ASP A 181 -0.91 18.61 -3.09
CA ASP A 181 -0.04 19.72 -3.52
C ASP A 181 -0.20 20.03 -5.02
N TYR A 182 -0.57 19.03 -5.83
CA TYR A 182 -0.87 19.20 -7.25
C TYR A 182 -2.32 19.68 -7.48
N TYR A 183 -3.30 19.02 -6.84
CA TYR A 183 -4.73 19.35 -7.03
C TYR A 183 -5.17 20.59 -6.28
N GLY A 184 -4.43 21.00 -5.25
CA GLY A 184 -4.77 22.13 -4.40
C GLY A 184 -5.98 21.88 -3.49
N THR A 185 -6.29 22.89 -2.68
CA THR A 185 -7.51 22.86 -1.86
C THR A 185 -8.73 23.32 -2.65
N GLY A 186 -9.86 22.68 -2.42
CA GLY A 186 -11.14 23.03 -3.06
C GLY A 186 -12.03 21.82 -3.27
N LYS A 187 -11.89 21.13 -4.40
CA LYS A 187 -12.83 20.09 -4.82
C LYS A 187 -12.64 18.76 -4.08
N TYR A 188 -11.41 18.26 -4.00
CA TYR A 188 -11.09 16.92 -3.44
C TYR A 188 -10.31 16.99 -2.14
N PHE A 189 -9.66 18.12 -1.89
CA PHE A 189 -8.87 18.34 -0.69
C PHE A 189 -9.22 19.66 -0.05
N GLY A 190 -9.06 19.75 1.27
CA GLY A 190 -9.32 20.95 2.02
C GLY A 190 -8.56 21.03 3.33
N ARG A 191 -8.97 21.99 4.15
CA ARG A 191 -8.45 22.15 5.51
C ARG A 191 -9.61 22.07 6.49
N ASP A 192 -9.43 21.26 7.53
CA ASP A 192 -10.40 21.14 8.61
C ASP A 192 -10.43 22.41 9.45
N LYS A 193 -11.54 23.15 9.36
CA LYS A 193 -11.72 24.42 10.04
C LYS A 193 -11.83 24.26 11.56
N ASP A 194 -12.40 23.16 12.03
CA ASP A 194 -12.55 22.91 13.45
C ASP A 194 -11.19 22.65 14.08
N ARG A 195 -10.31 21.91 13.39
CA ARG A 195 -8.92 21.72 13.82
C ARG A 195 -8.13 23.02 13.81
N ILE A 196 -8.30 23.86 12.77
CA ILE A 196 -7.66 25.19 12.73
C ILE A 196 -8.10 26.02 13.93
N ASN A 197 -9.41 26.07 14.21
CA ASN A 197 -9.97 26.80 15.34
C ASN A 197 -9.53 26.23 16.69
N ALA A 198 -9.30 24.93 16.77
CA ALA A 198 -8.78 24.24 17.96
C ALA A 198 -7.26 24.40 18.15
N GLY A 199 -6.56 25.09 17.22
CA GLY A 199 -5.13 25.39 17.33
C GLY A 199 -4.19 24.29 16.86
N TYR A 200 -4.67 23.32 16.08
CA TYR A 200 -3.78 22.34 15.47
C TYR A 200 -2.81 23.03 14.49
N ALA A 201 -1.58 22.54 14.43
CA ALA A 201 -0.64 22.98 13.42
C ALA A 201 -1.20 22.76 12.00
N TRP A 202 -0.89 23.69 11.09
CA TRP A 202 -1.44 23.68 9.72
C TRP A 202 -1.33 22.33 9.02
N GLU A 203 -0.22 21.65 9.19
CA GLU A 203 0.07 20.33 8.62
C GLU A 203 -0.81 19.19 9.16
N HIS A 204 -1.51 19.42 10.28
CA HIS A 204 -2.43 18.44 10.89
C HIS A 204 -3.90 18.70 10.55
N THR A 205 -4.16 19.60 9.61
CA THR A 205 -5.53 20.03 9.22
C THR A 205 -5.92 19.59 7.81
N GLY A 206 -5.05 18.89 7.10
CA GLY A 206 -5.30 18.43 5.73
C GLY A 206 -6.41 17.40 5.66
N VAL A 207 -7.45 17.67 4.87
CA VAL A 207 -8.59 16.76 4.66
C VAL A 207 -8.60 16.28 3.21
N PHE A 208 -8.81 14.99 3.03
CA PHE A 208 -9.26 14.40 1.78
C PHE A 208 -10.77 14.17 1.86
N TYR A 209 -11.51 14.68 0.87
CA TYR A 209 -12.94 14.48 0.77
C TYR A 209 -13.25 13.13 0.10
N GLY A 210 -13.21 12.05 0.88
CA GLY A 210 -13.35 10.69 0.38
C GLY A 210 -14.70 10.44 -0.28
N THR A 211 -15.76 11.13 0.16
CA THR A 211 -17.08 11.10 -0.48
C THR A 211 -17.07 11.61 -1.93
N LYS A 212 -15.96 12.24 -2.36
CA LYS A 212 -15.75 12.72 -3.72
C LYS A 212 -14.91 11.79 -4.60
N VAL A 213 -14.55 10.61 -4.11
CA VAL A 213 -13.73 9.66 -4.88
C VAL A 213 -14.34 9.30 -6.23
N PRO A 214 -15.63 8.93 -6.36
CA PRO A 214 -16.20 8.61 -7.67
C PRO A 214 -16.05 9.77 -8.68
N GLU A 215 -16.37 10.99 -8.25
CA GLU A 215 -16.23 12.21 -9.07
C GLU A 215 -14.75 12.49 -9.42
N MET A 216 -13.84 12.28 -8.49
CA MET A 216 -12.40 12.49 -8.69
C MET A 216 -11.82 11.54 -9.75
N LEU A 217 -12.21 10.26 -9.70
CA LEU A 217 -11.75 9.27 -10.67
C LEU A 217 -12.31 9.56 -12.07
N GLU A 218 -13.59 9.94 -12.17
CA GLU A 218 -14.23 10.33 -13.43
C GLU A 218 -13.56 11.55 -14.04
N ASP A 219 -13.42 12.64 -13.29
CA ASP A 219 -12.82 13.89 -13.75
C ASP A 219 -11.36 13.73 -14.22
N SER A 220 -10.64 12.79 -13.60
CA SER A 220 -9.23 12.52 -13.91
C SER A 220 -9.05 11.39 -14.94
N ASN A 221 -10.14 10.81 -15.42
CA ASN A 221 -10.13 9.67 -16.34
C ASN A 221 -9.23 8.51 -15.85
N VAL A 222 -9.25 8.24 -14.54
CA VAL A 222 -8.50 7.16 -13.94
C VAL A 222 -9.30 5.87 -14.00
N ARG A 223 -8.66 4.78 -14.35
CA ARG A 223 -9.26 3.45 -14.42
C ARG A 223 -9.86 3.07 -13.06
N THR A 224 -11.11 2.62 -13.07
CA THR A 224 -11.81 2.16 -11.87
C THR A 224 -11.84 0.65 -11.72
N ASP A 225 -11.75 -0.10 -12.82
CA ASP A 225 -11.79 -1.56 -12.79
C ASP A 225 -10.51 -2.14 -12.20
N LEU A 226 -10.65 -3.13 -11.31
CA LEU A 226 -9.53 -3.88 -10.77
C LEU A 226 -8.88 -4.71 -11.88
N LYS A 227 -7.55 -4.81 -11.90
CA LYS A 227 -6.84 -5.69 -12.83
C LYS A 227 -7.16 -7.14 -12.53
N GLU A 228 -7.33 -7.94 -13.58
CA GLU A 228 -7.67 -9.36 -13.47
C GLU A 228 -6.65 -10.15 -12.64
N ASP A 229 -5.35 -9.86 -12.83
CA ASP A 229 -4.26 -10.49 -12.07
C ASP A 229 -4.21 -10.07 -10.59
N LYS A 230 -5.03 -9.12 -10.17
CA LYS A 230 -5.16 -8.66 -8.77
C LYS A 230 -6.44 -9.16 -8.09
N MET A 231 -7.36 -9.74 -8.84
CA MET A 231 -8.58 -10.30 -8.28
C MET A 231 -8.26 -11.54 -7.43
N GLY A 232 -8.59 -11.48 -6.13
CA GLY A 232 -8.44 -12.60 -5.21
C GLY A 232 -7.02 -12.99 -4.84
N THR A 233 -6.00 -12.16 -5.14
CA THR A 233 -4.59 -12.51 -4.92
C THR A 233 -4.00 -11.96 -3.63
N ALA A 234 -4.57 -10.90 -3.04
CA ALA A 234 -4.00 -10.25 -1.86
C ALA A 234 -4.08 -11.10 -0.61
N PHE A 235 -5.23 -11.73 -0.38
CA PHE A 235 -5.47 -12.61 0.76
C PHE A 235 -6.26 -13.83 0.33
N LYS A 236 -6.02 -14.96 1.01
CA LYS A 236 -6.84 -16.17 0.90
C LYS A 236 -7.61 -16.31 2.20
N PHE A 237 -8.88 -15.96 2.16
CA PHE A 237 -9.76 -16.14 3.31
C PHE A 237 -10.25 -17.59 3.39
N VAL A 238 -10.40 -18.09 4.60
CA VAL A 238 -10.96 -19.40 4.87
C VAL A 238 -12.15 -19.27 5.81
N GLU A 239 -13.19 -20.06 5.59
CA GLU A 239 -14.25 -20.20 6.57
C GLU A 239 -13.70 -20.87 7.82
N MET A 240 -13.89 -20.22 8.95
CA MET A 240 -13.52 -20.77 10.24
C MET A 240 -14.76 -20.99 11.10
N ASP A 241 -14.80 -22.11 11.82
CA ASP A 241 -15.76 -22.28 12.91
C ASP A 241 -15.64 -21.08 13.86
N LYS A 242 -16.76 -20.49 14.24
CA LYS A 242 -16.81 -19.35 15.17
C LYS A 242 -16.09 -19.63 16.49
N ASN A 243 -15.98 -20.90 16.87
CA ASN A 243 -15.30 -21.36 18.08
C ASN A 243 -13.86 -21.85 17.82
N ALA A 244 -13.40 -21.89 16.57
CA ALA A 244 -12.03 -22.29 16.29
C ALA A 244 -11.07 -21.29 16.93
N ALA A 245 -10.17 -21.83 17.75
CA ALA A 245 -9.02 -21.08 18.25
C ALA A 245 -7.79 -21.50 17.42
N PRO A 246 -6.97 -20.55 16.95
CA PRO A 246 -5.70 -20.91 16.33
C PRO A 246 -4.83 -21.64 17.37
N SER A 247 -4.02 -22.57 16.89
CA SER A 247 -3.01 -23.24 17.73
C SER A 247 -1.78 -22.34 17.77
N GLY A 248 -1.61 -21.60 18.84
CA GLY A 248 -0.46 -20.71 18.99
C GLY A 248 -0.27 -20.29 20.45
N GLU A 249 0.75 -19.49 20.69
CA GLU A 249 1.00 -18.91 22.00
C GLU A 249 -0.02 -17.83 22.33
N ASP A 250 -0.29 -17.60 23.63
CA ASP A 250 -1.19 -16.54 24.09
C ASP A 250 -0.65 -15.17 23.65
N ALA A 251 -1.47 -14.42 22.92
CA ALA A 251 -1.14 -13.12 22.36
C ALA A 251 -2.29 -12.12 22.58
N LYS A 252 -2.91 -12.15 23.75
CA LYS A 252 -3.97 -11.19 24.11
C LYS A 252 -3.49 -9.76 24.16
N ASN A 253 -2.19 -9.55 24.32
CA ASN A 253 -1.57 -8.23 24.31
C ASN A 253 -0.38 -8.26 23.35
N ILE A 254 -0.43 -7.40 22.34
CA ILE A 254 0.63 -7.24 21.36
C ILE A 254 1.20 -5.83 21.51
N ARG A 255 2.52 -5.70 21.40
CA ARG A 255 3.20 -4.42 21.30
C ARG A 255 4.13 -4.42 20.12
N VAL A 256 3.99 -3.41 19.27
CA VAL A 256 4.86 -3.16 18.12
C VAL A 256 5.59 -1.85 18.34
N ASP A 257 6.91 -1.91 18.48
CA ASP A 257 7.78 -0.76 18.74
C ASP A 257 8.37 -0.21 17.43
N PHE A 258 8.33 1.10 17.30
CA PHE A 258 8.93 1.86 16.20
C PHE A 258 10.01 2.84 16.68
N GLY A 259 10.60 2.57 17.83
CA GLY A 259 11.50 3.46 18.55
C GLY A 259 10.78 4.17 19.69
N ALA A 260 10.73 5.50 19.70
CA ALA A 260 9.99 6.26 20.73
C ALA A 260 8.47 6.11 20.58
N ASN A 261 7.97 5.82 19.40
CA ASN A 261 6.58 5.49 19.17
C ASN A 261 6.35 3.97 19.22
N TYR A 262 5.16 3.59 19.65
CA TYR A 262 4.71 2.19 19.62
C TYR A 262 3.19 2.11 19.52
N SER A 263 2.71 1.00 18.99
CA SER A 263 1.31 0.62 18.99
C SER A 263 1.10 -0.58 19.90
N THR A 264 0.00 -0.58 20.65
CA THR A 264 -0.42 -1.76 21.43
C THR A 264 -1.79 -2.21 21.01
N PHE A 265 -2.02 -3.51 21.11
CA PHE A 265 -3.28 -4.14 20.78
C PHE A 265 -3.67 -5.05 21.92
N SER A 266 -4.91 -4.90 22.41
CA SER A 266 -5.47 -5.74 23.45
C SER A 266 -6.67 -6.50 22.92
N TYR A 267 -6.66 -7.82 23.04
CA TYR A 267 -7.71 -8.66 22.52
C TYR A 267 -8.97 -8.58 23.38
N ASP A 268 -10.08 -8.21 22.78
CA ASP A 268 -11.43 -8.25 23.33
C ASP A 268 -12.08 -9.57 22.92
N ALA A 269 -12.23 -10.49 23.87
CA ALA A 269 -12.75 -11.83 23.62
C ALA A 269 -14.26 -11.85 23.31
N ASP A 270 -15.00 -10.85 23.77
CA ASP A 270 -16.46 -10.76 23.53
C ASP A 270 -16.74 -10.28 22.10
N LYS A 271 -15.87 -9.41 21.58
CA LYS A 271 -15.97 -8.87 20.21
C LYS A 271 -15.14 -9.64 19.18
N HIS A 272 -14.24 -10.47 19.64
CA HIS A 272 -13.25 -11.17 18.81
C HIS A 272 -12.31 -10.25 18.01
N VAL A 273 -11.96 -9.10 18.57
CA VAL A 273 -11.10 -8.10 17.92
C VAL A 273 -9.95 -7.65 18.83
N TYR A 274 -8.91 -7.13 18.23
CA TYR A 274 -7.83 -6.41 18.90
C TYR A 274 -8.13 -4.92 18.91
N MET A 275 -8.26 -4.34 20.10
CA MET A 275 -8.44 -2.91 20.32
C MET A 275 -7.08 -2.22 20.22
N LYS A 276 -6.91 -1.32 19.24
CA LYS A 276 -5.65 -0.62 19.04
C LYS A 276 -5.51 0.59 19.95
N ASN A 277 -4.31 0.75 20.52
CA ASN A 277 -3.90 2.00 21.16
C ASN A 277 -2.71 2.62 20.40
N TYR A 278 -2.66 3.93 20.39
CA TYR A 278 -1.46 4.70 20.08
C TYR A 278 -0.74 4.94 21.40
N GLN A 279 0.41 4.33 21.57
CA GLN A 279 1.09 4.24 22.86
C GLN A 279 0.15 3.65 23.95
N ASN A 280 -0.15 4.40 25.00
CA ASN A 280 -1.03 3.97 26.08
C ASN A 280 -2.44 4.59 26.01
N LYS A 281 -2.79 5.22 24.89
CA LYS A 281 -4.10 5.89 24.72
C LYS A 281 -4.91 5.15 23.66
N PRO A 282 -6.23 4.96 23.85
CA PRO A 282 -7.09 4.44 22.79
C PRO A 282 -6.90 5.21 21.47
N HIS A 283 -6.68 4.51 20.38
CA HIS A 283 -6.54 5.13 19.06
C HIS A 283 -7.93 5.37 18.48
N MET A 284 -8.42 6.60 18.60
CA MET A 284 -9.80 6.95 18.29
C MET A 284 -9.95 7.55 16.90
N ASP A 285 -11.06 7.23 16.24
CA ASP A 285 -11.61 8.02 15.17
C ASP A 285 -12.57 9.06 15.77
N CYS A 286 -12.29 10.35 15.62
CA CYS A 286 -13.06 11.37 16.33
C CYS A 286 -14.43 11.70 15.68
N LYS A 287 -14.69 11.24 14.47
CA LYS A 287 -15.99 11.44 13.80
C LYS A 287 -17.01 10.37 14.20
N THR A 288 -16.56 9.13 14.31
CA THR A 288 -17.42 8.01 14.76
C THR A 288 -17.37 7.84 16.29
N ASN A 289 -16.34 8.39 16.96
CA ASN A 289 -16.04 8.17 18.35
C ASN A 289 -15.79 6.69 18.67
N GLU A 290 -15.25 5.96 17.71
CA GLU A 290 -14.89 4.55 17.82
C GLU A 290 -13.39 4.40 18.00
N GLN A 291 -12.98 3.44 18.84
CA GLN A 291 -11.59 3.01 18.90
C GLN A 291 -11.30 2.06 17.74
N LEU A 292 -10.15 2.23 17.10
CA LEU A 292 -9.70 1.30 16.05
C LEU A 292 -9.64 -0.12 16.60
N GLN A 293 -10.23 -1.04 15.84
CA GLN A 293 -10.31 -2.45 16.18
C GLN A 293 -10.09 -3.31 14.95
N PHE A 294 -9.43 -4.45 15.12
CA PHE A 294 -9.05 -5.35 14.02
C PHE A 294 -9.25 -6.80 14.44
N GLU A 295 -9.81 -7.61 13.56
CA GLU A 295 -9.89 -9.06 13.77
C GLU A 295 -8.52 -9.74 13.70
N ASN A 296 -7.65 -9.20 12.82
CA ASN A 296 -6.30 -9.71 12.59
C ASN A 296 -5.27 -8.60 12.75
N VAL A 297 -4.11 -8.93 13.31
CA VAL A 297 -2.93 -8.07 13.34
C VAL A 297 -1.78 -8.83 12.72
N ILE A 298 -1.17 -8.26 11.69
CA ILE A 298 -0.02 -8.84 10.99
C ILE A 298 1.18 -7.94 11.25
N VAL A 299 2.25 -8.51 11.77
CA VAL A 299 3.54 -7.84 11.97
C VAL A 299 4.53 -8.43 10.98
N LEU A 300 4.90 -7.66 9.98
CA LEU A 300 5.87 -8.06 8.95
C LEU A 300 7.29 -7.68 9.37
N GLU A 301 8.24 -8.55 9.13
CA GLU A 301 9.65 -8.24 9.30
C GLU A 301 10.18 -7.48 8.08
N ALA A 302 11.01 -6.48 8.33
CA ALA A 302 11.64 -5.68 7.28
C ALA A 302 13.01 -5.19 7.74
N ASP A 303 13.93 -5.01 6.80
CA ASP A 303 15.19 -4.32 7.05
C ASP A 303 14.96 -2.82 7.02
N ILE A 304 15.15 -2.17 8.17
CA ILE A 304 14.91 -0.74 8.34
C ILE A 304 16.23 -0.05 8.66
N SER A 305 16.58 0.95 7.84
CA SER A 305 17.77 1.77 8.04
C SER A 305 17.48 3.25 7.81
N LEU A 306 18.39 4.11 8.23
CA LEU A 306 18.34 5.53 7.88
C LEU A 306 18.82 5.73 6.44
N ARG A 307 18.16 6.63 5.70
CA ARG A 307 18.63 7.05 4.39
C ARG A 307 19.98 7.75 4.53
N PRO A 308 21.02 7.33 3.79
CA PRO A 308 22.34 7.95 3.87
C PRO A 308 22.32 9.45 3.54
N ASN A 309 23.04 10.25 4.32
CA ASN A 309 23.16 11.71 4.17
C ASN A 309 21.83 12.48 4.23
N ASP A 310 20.82 11.91 4.83
CA ASP A 310 19.50 12.52 5.00
C ASP A 310 19.40 13.18 6.38
N VAL A 311 19.21 14.50 6.38
CA VAL A 311 19.10 15.31 7.60
C VAL A 311 17.70 15.25 8.23
N ASP A 312 16.70 14.80 7.44
CA ASP A 312 15.31 14.72 7.87
C ASP A 312 14.97 13.37 8.50
N GLY A 313 15.93 12.46 8.54
CA GLY A 313 15.80 11.16 9.21
C GLY A 313 14.87 10.17 8.53
N HIS A 314 14.71 10.29 7.19
CA HIS A 314 13.91 9.35 6.42
C HIS A 314 14.43 7.92 6.54
N LYS A 315 13.51 6.96 6.52
CA LYS A 315 13.83 5.54 6.56
C LYS A 315 13.93 4.95 5.16
N LEU A 316 14.83 3.98 5.02
CA LEU A 316 14.78 2.98 3.96
C LEU A 316 14.18 1.72 4.57
N ILE A 317 13.18 1.16 3.92
CA ILE A 317 12.51 -0.06 4.35
C ILE A 317 12.59 -1.04 3.18
N ASN A 318 13.19 -2.20 3.42
CA ASN A 318 13.26 -3.30 2.48
C ASN A 318 12.61 -4.51 3.11
N TRP A 319 11.70 -5.14 2.39
CA TRP A 319 11.10 -6.41 2.77
C TRP A 319 11.16 -7.38 1.60
N GLU A 320 11.14 -8.64 1.94
CA GLU A 320 10.97 -9.70 0.96
C GLU A 320 9.48 -10.05 0.88
N GLY A 321 9.01 -10.28 -0.34
CA GLY A 321 7.64 -10.70 -0.61
C GLY A 321 7.54 -12.17 -0.99
N GLY A 322 6.31 -12.64 -1.17
CA GLY A 322 6.02 -14.01 -1.56
C GLY A 322 6.48 -15.02 -0.52
N GLU A 323 7.06 -16.13 -0.95
CA GLU A 323 7.50 -17.25 -0.09
C GLU A 323 8.61 -16.89 0.91
N ASN A 324 9.31 -15.79 0.70
CA ASN A 324 10.36 -15.30 1.58
C ASN A 324 9.87 -14.29 2.62
N ALA A 325 8.61 -13.87 2.54
CA ALA A 325 8.04 -12.95 3.52
C ALA A 325 8.07 -13.56 4.91
N LYS A 326 8.49 -12.76 5.89
CA LYS A 326 8.51 -13.14 7.29
C LYS A 326 7.60 -12.23 8.09
N GLY A 327 6.92 -12.81 9.06
CA GLY A 327 6.05 -12.04 9.93
C GLY A 327 5.29 -12.93 10.90
N LEU A 328 4.46 -12.29 11.70
CA LEU A 328 3.60 -12.93 12.67
C LEU A 328 2.15 -12.52 12.43
N LEU A 329 1.25 -13.47 12.36
CA LEU A 329 -0.19 -13.24 12.34
C LEU A 329 -0.75 -13.46 13.75
N TYR A 330 -1.45 -12.48 14.26
CA TYR A 330 -2.19 -12.55 15.51
C TYR A 330 -3.68 -12.56 15.22
N PHE A 331 -4.35 -13.57 15.76
CA PHE A 331 -5.77 -13.79 15.53
C PHE A 331 -6.40 -14.42 16.78
N ARG A 332 -7.57 -13.96 17.17
CA ARG A 332 -8.34 -14.48 18.34
C ARG A 332 -7.53 -14.62 19.62
N GLY A 333 -6.67 -13.66 19.90
CA GLY A 333 -5.88 -13.65 21.13
C GLY A 333 -4.68 -14.58 21.15
N GLN A 334 -4.30 -15.14 20.00
CA GLN A 334 -3.17 -16.06 19.87
C GLN A 334 -2.26 -15.67 18.71
N ASN A 335 -1.00 -16.10 18.79
CA ASN A 335 -0.07 -16.03 17.70
C ASN A 335 -0.36 -17.19 16.73
N GLY A 336 -0.87 -16.87 15.56
CA GLY A 336 -1.22 -17.84 14.52
C GLY A 336 -0.17 -17.95 13.42
N ALA A 337 1.11 -18.02 13.75
CA ALA A 337 2.23 -18.06 12.78
C ALA A 337 2.06 -19.10 11.65
N ASP A 338 1.31 -20.18 11.90
CA ASP A 338 1.03 -21.21 10.90
C ASP A 338 0.12 -20.76 9.74
N TYR A 339 -0.43 -19.52 9.82
CA TYR A 339 -1.31 -18.97 8.78
C TYR A 339 -0.60 -17.96 7.84
N LEU A 340 0.66 -17.64 8.10
CA LEU A 340 1.46 -16.83 7.17
C LEU A 340 2.08 -17.80 6.13
N VAL A 341 1.37 -17.94 5.03
CA VAL A 341 1.84 -18.71 3.87
C VAL A 341 2.06 -17.79 2.69
#